data_00853dbd22f3c83ef0031f0a137cd8fe
#
_entry.id   00853dbd22f3c83ef0031f0a137cd8fe
#
_cell.length_a   1.000
_cell.length_b   1.000
_cell.length_c   1.000
_cell.angle_alpha   90.00
_cell.angle_beta   90.00
_cell.angle_gamma   90.00
#
_symmetry.space_group_name_H-M   'P 1'
#
loop_
_entity.id
_entity.type
_entity.pdbx_description
1 polymer ?
#
loop_
_entity_poly.entity_id
_entity_poly.type
_entity_poly.pdbx_seq_one_letter_code
_entity_poly.pdbx_strand_id
1 'polypeptide(L)'
;MTVLENLRKEYPYLYETHLHTSEASACAGSTGKEMAQACKDAGYTGIIVTNHNWHGNHCIDPSLPWEKWIREYYRGYEEAGKWGEKIGLDVFFGYEAGYQGTEFLVYGITLEWLIAHPEIENATIEEQYEWIHEAGGMVIHAHPFREEPYIPEIRLFPEYVDGVEGINATHSSPKSRSHNNPDFDKKAIAYATKYHLPMTAGSDIHNTALFGGGVAFRRKLKDIHDYCDAIHGGEDYILTNGENWYTKEGKQLY
;
A
#
# COMPACT_ATOMS: atom_id res chain seq x y z
N MET A 1 -31.81 -2.58 5.27
CA MET A 1 -30.37 -2.66 5.08
C MET A 1 -29.91 -1.39 4.39
N THR A 2 -28.97 -0.68 4.94
CA THR A 2 -28.39 0.52 4.32
C THR A 2 -27.53 0.15 3.12
N VAL A 3 -27.17 1.12 2.26
CA VAL A 3 -26.22 0.90 1.15
C VAL A 3 -24.90 0.33 1.68
N LEU A 4 -24.37 0.92 2.75
CA LEU A 4 -23.10 0.48 3.37
C LEU A 4 -23.18 -0.96 3.92
N GLU A 5 -24.27 -1.34 4.58
CA GLU A 5 -24.47 -2.72 5.05
C GLU A 5 -24.49 -3.72 3.89
N ASN A 6 -25.09 -3.35 2.75
CA ASN A 6 -25.08 -4.18 1.54
C ASN A 6 -23.69 -4.32 0.96
N LEU A 7 -22.92 -3.22 0.80
CA LEU A 7 -21.56 -3.25 0.30
C LEU A 7 -20.66 -4.14 1.17
N ARG A 8 -20.68 -3.97 2.49
CA ARG A 8 -19.90 -4.80 3.43
C ARG A 8 -20.30 -6.28 3.42
N LYS A 9 -21.55 -6.60 3.10
CA LYS A 9 -21.99 -7.97 2.95
C LYS A 9 -21.54 -8.59 1.62
N GLU A 10 -21.50 -7.80 0.57
CA GLU A 10 -21.14 -8.21 -0.77
C GLU A 10 -19.61 -8.31 -0.94
N TYR A 11 -18.86 -7.40 -0.29
CA TYR A 11 -17.39 -7.33 -0.26
C TYR A 11 -16.87 -7.43 1.19
N PRO A 12 -16.96 -8.61 1.81
CA PRO A 12 -16.68 -8.75 3.25
C PRO A 12 -15.19 -8.79 3.61
N TYR A 13 -14.30 -8.87 2.61
CA TYR A 13 -12.86 -9.07 2.84
C TYR A 13 -12.07 -7.80 2.53
N LEU A 14 -11.90 -6.95 3.56
CA LEU A 14 -11.19 -5.68 3.46
C LEU A 14 -9.71 -5.86 3.79
N TYR A 15 -8.83 -5.31 2.93
CA TYR A 15 -7.38 -5.29 3.09
C TYR A 15 -6.86 -3.85 3.09
N GLU A 16 -6.06 -3.51 4.12
CA GLU A 16 -5.25 -2.30 4.12
C GLU A 16 -4.01 -2.55 3.25
N THR A 17 -3.80 -1.71 2.25
CA THR A 17 -2.76 -1.95 1.25
C THR A 17 -1.58 -1.00 1.34
N HIS A 18 -1.64 0.01 2.22
CA HIS A 18 -0.59 1.01 2.40
C HIS A 18 -0.42 1.34 3.89
N LEU A 19 0.54 0.67 4.55
CA LEU A 19 0.71 0.71 5.99
C LEU A 19 2.19 0.68 6.38
N HIS A 20 2.57 1.55 7.32
CA HIS A 20 3.92 1.67 7.85
C HIS A 20 4.03 1.21 9.29
N THR A 21 5.23 0.71 9.67
CA THR A 21 5.54 0.24 11.01
C THR A 21 6.83 0.85 11.53
N SER A 22 6.91 1.08 12.84
CA SER A 22 8.04 1.77 13.49
C SER A 22 9.35 0.98 13.49
N GLU A 23 9.33 -0.30 13.11
CA GLU A 23 10.55 -1.10 12.96
C GLU A 23 11.39 -0.68 11.76
N ALA A 24 10.77 -0.09 10.73
CA ALA A 24 11.46 0.27 9.50
C ALA A 24 11.22 1.71 9.04
N SER A 25 10.01 2.26 9.21
CA SER A 25 9.66 3.63 8.78
C SER A 25 9.86 4.62 9.93
N ALA A 26 10.72 5.63 9.75
CA ALA A 26 11.05 6.61 10.80
C ALA A 26 9.86 7.51 11.19
N CYS A 27 8.89 7.67 10.30
CA CYS A 27 7.66 8.44 10.54
C CYS A 27 6.54 7.62 11.21
N ALA A 28 6.70 6.29 11.32
CA ALA A 28 5.68 5.44 11.94
C ALA A 28 5.81 5.45 13.47
N GLY A 29 4.67 5.56 14.15
CA GLY A 29 4.57 5.62 15.61
C GLY A 29 4.11 4.33 16.28
N SER A 30 3.82 3.27 15.50
CA SER A 30 3.31 2.00 16.03
C SER A 30 4.05 0.83 15.41
N THR A 31 4.26 -0.21 16.22
CA THR A 31 4.92 -1.46 15.78
C THR A 31 4.02 -2.28 14.86
N GLY A 32 4.62 -3.19 14.08
CA GLY A 32 3.87 -4.12 13.24
C GLY A 32 2.84 -4.93 14.02
N LYS A 33 3.17 -5.34 15.23
CA LYS A 33 2.23 -6.03 16.13
C LYS A 33 1.04 -5.14 16.52
N GLU A 34 1.29 -3.88 16.91
CA GLU A 34 0.23 -2.93 17.31
C GLU A 34 -0.67 -2.59 16.12
N MET A 35 -0.08 -2.40 14.93
CA MET A 35 -0.83 -2.15 13.70
C MET A 35 -1.71 -3.35 13.32
N ALA A 36 -1.19 -4.59 13.40
CA ALA A 36 -1.96 -5.79 13.14
C ALA A 36 -3.15 -5.92 14.10
N GLN A 37 -2.95 -5.66 15.41
CA GLN A 37 -4.05 -5.67 16.39
C GLN A 37 -5.11 -4.62 16.07
N ALA A 38 -4.69 -3.38 15.82
CA ALA A 38 -5.60 -2.27 15.54
C ALA A 38 -6.41 -2.50 14.26
N CYS A 39 -5.78 -3.00 13.20
CA CYS A 39 -6.49 -3.35 11.96
C CYS A 39 -7.49 -4.49 12.17
N LYS A 40 -7.12 -5.52 12.95
CA LYS A 40 -8.06 -6.59 13.31
C LYS A 40 -9.28 -6.08 14.05
N ASP A 41 -9.06 -5.23 15.05
CA ASP A 41 -10.14 -4.62 15.85
C ASP A 41 -11.03 -3.69 15.01
N ALA A 42 -10.47 -3.06 13.98
CA ALA A 42 -11.20 -2.26 13.01
C ALA A 42 -11.97 -3.08 11.95
N GLY A 43 -11.82 -4.41 11.96
CA GLY A 43 -12.56 -5.32 11.07
C GLY A 43 -11.87 -5.64 9.74
N TYR A 44 -10.59 -5.35 9.59
CA TYR A 44 -9.84 -5.79 8.41
C TYR A 44 -9.67 -7.32 8.39
N THR A 45 -9.69 -7.87 7.19
CA THR A 45 -9.34 -9.26 6.91
C THR A 45 -7.83 -9.44 6.87
N GLY A 46 -7.14 -8.46 6.32
CA GLY A 46 -5.68 -8.47 6.23
C GLY A 46 -5.07 -7.09 6.02
N ILE A 47 -3.75 -7.06 6.07
CA ILE A 47 -2.92 -5.89 5.85
C ILE A 47 -1.74 -6.24 4.94
N ILE A 48 -1.27 -5.26 4.17
CA ILE A 48 0.01 -5.34 3.46
C ILE A 48 0.94 -4.31 4.11
N VAL A 49 2.04 -4.78 4.69
CA VAL A 49 3.05 -3.90 5.30
C VAL A 49 3.94 -3.35 4.21
N THR A 50 3.94 -2.01 4.04
CA THR A 50 4.61 -1.29 2.94
C THR A 50 5.54 -0.21 3.47
N ASN A 51 6.47 -0.57 4.34
CA ASN A 51 7.43 0.39 4.90
C ASN A 51 8.23 1.11 3.80
N HIS A 52 8.67 2.34 4.09
CA HIS A 52 9.59 3.07 3.22
C HIS A 52 10.88 2.28 3.01
N ASN A 53 11.32 2.18 1.76
CA ASN A 53 12.54 1.48 1.39
C ASN A 53 13.82 2.27 1.74
N TRP A 54 14.95 1.82 1.25
CA TRP A 54 16.31 2.37 1.45
C TRP A 54 16.49 3.82 0.94
N HIS A 55 15.59 4.32 0.10
CA HIS A 55 15.57 5.73 -0.37
C HIS A 55 14.43 6.56 0.25
N GLY A 56 13.56 5.93 1.03
CA GLY A 56 12.47 6.59 1.73
C GLY A 56 12.85 7.01 3.15
N ASN A 57 11.85 7.40 3.92
CA ASN A 57 12.01 7.83 5.33
C ASN A 57 12.13 6.62 6.27
N HIS A 58 13.22 5.87 6.19
CA HIS A 58 13.49 4.69 7.02
C HIS A 58 14.30 5.02 8.29
N CYS A 59 14.27 4.11 9.28
CA CYS A 59 15.05 4.20 10.53
C CYS A 59 16.15 3.14 10.66
N ILE A 60 16.40 2.35 9.63
CA ILE A 60 17.44 1.32 9.62
C ILE A 60 18.82 1.97 9.46
N ASP A 61 19.82 1.45 10.16
CA ASP A 61 21.21 1.93 10.06
C ASP A 61 21.74 1.76 8.61
N PRO A 62 22.02 2.85 7.89
CA PRO A 62 22.46 2.79 6.50
C PRO A 62 23.87 2.21 6.32
N SER A 63 24.65 2.02 7.40
CA SER A 63 26.00 1.41 7.35
C SER A 63 25.98 -0.12 7.33
N LEU A 64 24.82 -0.73 7.50
CA LEU A 64 24.70 -2.19 7.47
C LEU A 64 24.93 -2.74 6.06
N PRO A 65 25.61 -3.90 5.93
CA PRO A 65 25.64 -4.65 4.67
C PRO A 65 24.21 -4.96 4.20
N TRP A 66 23.98 -4.95 2.88
CA TRP A 66 22.66 -5.12 2.24
C TRP A 66 21.79 -6.22 2.86
N GLU A 67 22.30 -7.45 2.95
CA GLU A 67 21.54 -8.56 3.53
C GLU A 67 21.07 -8.27 4.97
N LYS A 68 21.92 -7.66 5.79
CA LYS A 68 21.56 -7.31 7.17
C LYS A 68 20.53 -6.19 7.20
N TRP A 69 20.72 -5.21 6.33
CA TRP A 69 19.76 -4.09 6.20
C TRP A 69 18.37 -4.62 5.82
N ILE A 70 18.28 -5.47 4.81
CA ILE A 70 17.01 -6.05 4.36
C ILE A 70 16.37 -6.92 5.46
N ARG A 71 17.14 -7.66 6.25
CA ARG A 71 16.60 -8.45 7.37
C ARG A 71 16.02 -7.56 8.49
N GLU A 72 16.69 -6.46 8.84
CA GLU A 72 16.15 -5.49 9.79
C GLU A 72 14.90 -4.80 9.24
N TYR A 73 14.91 -4.44 7.97
CA TYR A 73 13.79 -3.86 7.25
C TYR A 73 12.53 -4.75 7.29
N TYR A 74 12.71 -6.04 7.12
CA TYR A 74 11.63 -7.03 7.06
C TYR A 74 10.96 -7.29 8.42
N ARG A 75 11.57 -6.88 9.54
CA ARG A 75 11.11 -7.15 10.91
C ARG A 75 9.70 -6.64 11.18
N GLY A 76 9.32 -5.48 10.68
CA GLY A 76 7.98 -4.94 10.87
C GLY A 76 6.89 -5.87 10.33
N TYR A 77 7.12 -6.42 9.14
CA TYR A 77 6.26 -7.45 8.55
C TYR A 77 6.26 -8.73 9.38
N GLU A 78 7.43 -9.23 9.80
CA GLU A 78 7.52 -10.45 10.60
C GLU A 78 6.77 -10.33 11.94
N GLU A 79 6.90 -9.21 12.64
CA GLU A 79 6.20 -8.99 13.91
C GLU A 79 4.68 -8.85 13.71
N ALA A 80 4.25 -8.17 12.64
CA ALA A 80 2.85 -8.13 12.25
C ALA A 80 2.33 -9.53 11.90
N GLY A 81 3.08 -10.32 11.12
CA GLY A 81 2.71 -11.67 10.69
C GLY A 81 2.59 -12.65 11.86
N LYS A 82 3.61 -12.69 12.74
CA LYS A 82 3.58 -13.51 13.95
C LYS A 82 2.37 -13.22 14.85
N TRP A 83 1.94 -11.96 14.91
CA TRP A 83 0.76 -11.58 15.68
C TRP A 83 -0.52 -11.86 14.89
N GLY A 84 -0.53 -11.58 13.60
CA GLY A 84 -1.64 -11.84 12.67
C GLY A 84 -2.10 -13.31 12.72
N GLU A 85 -1.15 -14.26 12.69
CA GLU A 85 -1.45 -15.70 12.85
C GLU A 85 -2.24 -16.01 14.12
N LYS A 86 -1.92 -15.35 15.24
CA LYS A 86 -2.58 -15.59 16.54
C LYS A 86 -4.00 -15.02 16.59
N ILE A 87 -4.25 -13.92 15.90
CA ILE A 87 -5.53 -13.21 15.96
C ILE A 87 -6.40 -13.44 14.72
N GLY A 88 -5.92 -14.23 13.74
CA GLY A 88 -6.63 -14.51 12.49
C GLY A 88 -6.73 -13.29 11.57
N LEU A 89 -5.64 -12.55 11.41
CA LEU A 89 -5.45 -11.47 10.42
C LEU A 89 -4.44 -11.93 9.37
N ASP A 90 -4.76 -11.79 8.09
CA ASP A 90 -3.80 -12.02 7.02
C ASP A 90 -2.77 -10.88 7.00
N VAL A 91 -1.49 -11.21 6.87
CA VAL A 91 -0.44 -10.20 6.79
C VAL A 91 0.45 -10.52 5.60
N PHE A 92 0.54 -9.58 4.66
CA PHE A 92 1.35 -9.72 3.46
C PHE A 92 2.47 -8.69 3.47
N PHE A 93 3.52 -8.98 2.71
CA PHE A 93 4.66 -8.10 2.54
C PHE A 93 4.54 -7.31 1.24
N GLY A 94 4.91 -6.04 1.31
CA GLY A 94 5.20 -5.14 0.22
C GLY A 94 6.22 -4.10 0.70
N TYR A 95 6.51 -3.10 -0.13
CA TYR A 95 7.31 -1.95 0.30
C TYR A 95 6.92 -0.70 -0.49
N GLU A 96 7.20 0.46 0.08
CA GLU A 96 7.07 1.74 -0.61
C GLU A 96 8.45 2.22 -1.06
N ALA A 97 8.63 2.28 -2.38
CA ALA A 97 9.86 2.72 -3.03
C ALA A 97 9.86 4.22 -3.27
N GLY A 98 10.84 4.94 -2.70
CA GLY A 98 10.99 6.38 -2.85
C GLY A 98 11.94 6.76 -3.98
N TYR A 99 11.53 7.71 -4.82
CA TYR A 99 12.31 8.28 -5.93
C TYR A 99 12.18 9.81 -5.96
N GLN A 100 12.91 10.50 -5.07
CA GLN A 100 12.93 11.97 -5.03
C GLN A 100 11.52 12.60 -4.95
N GLY A 101 10.69 12.10 -4.03
CA GLY A 101 9.33 12.56 -3.81
C GLY A 101 8.25 11.90 -4.67
N THR A 102 8.63 11.04 -5.62
CA THR A 102 7.70 10.10 -6.28
C THR A 102 7.82 8.75 -5.57
N GLU A 103 6.70 8.12 -5.27
CA GLU A 103 6.68 6.89 -4.48
C GLU A 103 5.84 5.80 -5.17
N PHE A 104 6.25 4.54 -4.96
CA PHE A 104 5.60 3.38 -5.58
C PHE A 104 5.41 2.29 -4.54
N LEU A 105 4.20 1.71 -4.48
CA LEU A 105 3.94 0.51 -3.71
C LEU A 105 4.32 -0.72 -4.54
N VAL A 106 5.21 -1.53 -4.00
CA VAL A 106 5.70 -2.75 -4.64
C VAL A 106 5.20 -3.96 -3.88
N TYR A 107 4.60 -4.90 -4.59
CA TYR A 107 4.02 -6.12 -4.06
C TYR A 107 4.53 -7.37 -4.78
N GLY A 108 4.43 -8.53 -4.13
CA GLY A 108 4.78 -9.81 -4.75
C GLY A 108 6.27 -10.16 -4.72
N ILE A 109 7.10 -9.39 -3.99
CA ILE A 109 8.53 -9.64 -3.81
C ILE A 109 8.78 -10.27 -2.45
N THR A 110 9.74 -11.19 -2.37
CA THR A 110 10.11 -11.88 -1.13
C THR A 110 11.38 -11.32 -0.51
N LEU A 111 11.60 -11.67 0.77
CA LEU A 111 12.85 -11.40 1.48
C LEU A 111 14.07 -11.97 0.73
N GLU A 112 13.95 -13.21 0.26
CA GLU A 112 15.03 -13.93 -0.44
C GLU A 112 15.37 -13.24 -1.76
N TRP A 113 14.35 -12.76 -2.48
CA TRP A 113 14.56 -12.01 -3.70
C TRP A 113 15.32 -10.70 -3.43
N LEU A 114 14.89 -9.92 -2.45
CA LEU A 114 15.55 -8.66 -2.08
C LEU A 114 17.01 -8.89 -1.65
N ILE A 115 17.30 -9.95 -0.90
CA ILE A 115 18.67 -10.30 -0.50
C ILE A 115 19.52 -10.68 -1.71
N ALA A 116 18.95 -11.42 -2.67
CA ALA A 116 19.66 -11.89 -3.86
C ALA A 116 19.87 -10.80 -4.91
N HIS A 117 19.12 -9.68 -4.85
CA HIS A 117 19.14 -8.59 -5.84
C HIS A 117 19.53 -7.24 -5.22
N PRO A 118 20.78 -7.09 -4.70
CA PRO A 118 21.21 -5.83 -4.11
C PRO A 118 21.29 -4.66 -5.12
N GLU A 119 21.31 -4.94 -6.41
CA GLU A 119 21.27 -3.95 -7.49
C GLU A 119 20.00 -3.11 -7.47
N ILE A 120 18.90 -3.61 -6.88
CA ILE A 120 17.65 -2.87 -6.72
C ILE A 120 17.81 -1.57 -5.93
N GLU A 121 18.85 -1.51 -5.08
CA GLU A 121 19.19 -0.31 -4.30
C GLU A 121 19.43 0.91 -5.21
N ASN A 122 20.01 0.69 -6.38
CA ASN A 122 20.37 1.77 -7.29
C ASN A 122 19.55 1.76 -8.60
N ALA A 123 18.48 0.99 -8.65
CA ALA A 123 17.63 0.89 -9.83
C ALA A 123 16.96 2.23 -10.17
N THR A 124 16.87 2.53 -11.44
CA THR A 124 15.95 3.56 -11.96
C THR A 124 14.49 3.08 -11.80
N ILE A 125 13.53 3.97 -12.00
CA ILE A 125 12.09 3.60 -11.97
C ILE A 125 11.77 2.54 -13.03
N GLU A 126 12.37 2.67 -14.22
CA GLU A 126 12.22 1.70 -15.32
C GLU A 126 12.80 0.34 -14.95
N GLU A 127 14.07 0.30 -14.51
CA GLU A 127 14.73 -0.93 -14.07
C GLU A 127 13.99 -1.60 -12.90
N GLN A 128 13.53 -0.82 -11.90
CA GLN A 128 12.70 -1.36 -10.83
C GLN A 128 11.45 -2.04 -11.38
N TYR A 129 10.72 -1.38 -12.29
CA TYR A 129 9.51 -1.92 -12.88
C TYR A 129 9.79 -3.24 -13.63
N GLU A 130 10.82 -3.27 -14.48
CA GLU A 130 11.20 -4.46 -15.23
C GLU A 130 11.58 -5.63 -14.31
N TRP A 131 12.43 -5.39 -13.31
CA TRP A 131 12.90 -6.46 -12.40
C TRP A 131 11.79 -6.97 -11.48
N ILE A 132 10.89 -6.10 -11.02
CA ILE A 132 9.73 -6.50 -10.23
C ILE A 132 8.79 -7.36 -11.07
N HIS A 133 8.55 -6.99 -12.32
CA HIS A 133 7.74 -7.77 -13.26
C HIS A 133 8.35 -9.13 -13.57
N GLU A 134 9.66 -9.21 -13.84
CA GLU A 134 10.39 -10.47 -14.04
C GLU A 134 10.27 -11.40 -12.83
N ALA A 135 10.19 -10.84 -11.62
CA ALA A 135 9.98 -11.58 -10.39
C ALA A 135 8.51 -11.96 -10.14
N GLY A 136 7.57 -11.55 -10.99
CA GLY A 136 6.14 -11.79 -10.81
C GLY A 136 5.46 -10.87 -9.82
N GLY A 137 6.06 -9.70 -9.54
CA GLY A 137 5.52 -8.66 -8.66
C GLY A 137 4.67 -7.64 -9.41
N MET A 138 4.21 -6.63 -8.68
CA MET A 138 3.34 -5.54 -9.14
C MET A 138 3.81 -4.20 -8.59
N VAL A 139 3.76 -3.15 -9.40
CA VAL A 139 4.15 -1.77 -9.05
C VAL A 139 2.93 -0.86 -9.16
N ILE A 140 2.56 -0.19 -8.07
CA ILE A 140 1.46 0.77 -8.01
C ILE A 140 2.02 2.17 -7.73
N HIS A 141 1.62 3.17 -8.52
CA HIS A 141 1.97 4.56 -8.26
C HIS A 141 1.26 5.05 -7.00
N ALA A 142 2.00 5.22 -5.93
CA ALA A 142 1.48 5.67 -4.64
C ALA A 142 1.14 7.18 -4.72
N HIS A 143 -0.05 7.55 -4.22
CA HIS A 143 -0.50 8.95 -4.07
C HIS A 143 0.11 9.97 -5.07
N PRO A 144 0.00 9.77 -6.41
CA PRO A 144 0.83 10.43 -7.43
C PRO A 144 0.67 11.94 -7.54
N PHE A 145 -0.32 12.52 -6.88
CA PHE A 145 -0.60 13.96 -6.88
C PHE A 145 -0.48 14.62 -5.52
N ARG A 146 0.13 13.95 -4.53
CA ARG A 146 0.44 14.55 -3.24
C ARG A 146 1.42 15.71 -3.44
N GLU A 147 1.09 16.87 -2.87
CA GLU A 147 1.92 18.07 -2.89
C GLU A 147 2.40 18.33 -1.45
N GLU A 148 3.72 18.23 -1.24
CA GLU A 148 4.36 18.48 0.04
C GLU A 148 5.72 19.19 -0.17
N PRO A 149 6.25 19.91 0.83
CA PRO A 149 7.50 20.64 0.69
C PRO A 149 8.72 19.81 0.28
N TYR A 150 8.69 18.50 0.56
CA TYR A 150 9.74 17.54 0.19
C TYR A 150 9.55 16.94 -1.21
N ILE A 151 8.42 17.19 -1.87
CA ILE A 151 8.12 16.76 -3.24
C ILE A 151 8.42 17.90 -4.18
N PRO A 152 9.54 17.88 -4.93
CA PRO A 152 9.97 19.01 -5.76
C PRO A 152 9.04 19.24 -6.95
N GLU A 153 8.47 18.20 -7.51
CA GLU A 153 7.54 18.23 -8.65
C GLU A 153 6.69 16.96 -8.72
N ILE A 154 5.51 17.08 -9.32
CA ILE A 154 4.68 15.91 -9.64
C ILE A 154 5.21 15.27 -10.92
N ARG A 155 5.63 14.00 -10.82
CA ARG A 155 6.14 13.20 -11.94
C ARG A 155 5.26 11.98 -12.13
N LEU A 156 4.85 11.70 -13.34
CA LEU A 156 3.94 10.62 -13.68
C LEU A 156 4.61 9.60 -14.60
N PHE A 157 4.45 8.32 -14.30
CA PHE A 157 5.12 7.20 -14.97
C PHE A 157 4.11 6.13 -15.40
N PRO A 158 3.15 6.45 -16.30
CA PRO A 158 2.09 5.50 -16.67
C PRO A 158 2.61 4.25 -17.40
N GLU A 159 3.84 4.29 -17.92
CA GLU A 159 4.48 3.19 -18.66
C GLU A 159 5.26 2.24 -17.75
N TYR A 160 5.51 2.65 -16.48
CA TYR A 160 6.31 1.92 -15.50
C TYR A 160 5.53 1.62 -14.23
N VAL A 161 4.22 1.45 -14.34
CA VAL A 161 3.32 1.04 -13.25
C VAL A 161 2.20 0.14 -13.76
N ASP A 162 1.71 -0.75 -12.89
CA ASP A 162 0.58 -1.64 -13.16
C ASP A 162 -0.75 -1.05 -12.74
N GLY A 163 -0.70 -0.01 -11.92
CA GLY A 163 -1.88 0.64 -11.39
C GLY A 163 -1.54 1.91 -10.62
N VAL A 164 -2.57 2.50 -10.03
CA VAL A 164 -2.49 3.77 -9.30
C VAL A 164 -3.22 3.63 -7.97
N GLU A 165 -2.63 4.12 -6.88
CA GLU A 165 -3.38 4.38 -5.66
C GLU A 165 -4.30 5.57 -5.93
N GLY A 166 -5.51 5.26 -6.40
CA GLY A 166 -6.53 6.24 -6.78
C GLY A 166 -7.20 6.90 -5.58
N ILE A 167 -7.23 6.20 -4.45
CA ILE A 167 -7.80 6.64 -3.18
C ILE A 167 -6.78 6.43 -2.07
N ASN A 168 -6.40 7.50 -1.40
CA ASN A 168 -5.57 7.46 -0.20
C ASN A 168 -6.36 8.09 0.96
N ALA A 169 -6.61 7.33 2.04
CA ALA A 169 -7.46 7.79 3.13
C ALA A 169 -6.84 8.98 3.89
N THR A 170 -5.51 9.14 3.87
CA THR A 170 -4.86 10.32 4.43
C THR A 170 -5.29 11.59 3.70
N HIS A 171 -5.56 11.53 2.38
CA HIS A 171 -6.02 12.68 1.59
C HIS A 171 -7.51 13.00 1.81
N SER A 172 -8.36 11.99 1.87
CA SER A 172 -9.79 12.16 1.71
C SER A 172 -10.64 11.71 2.90
N SER A 173 -10.06 11.06 3.91
CA SER A 173 -10.78 10.76 5.13
C SER A 173 -10.97 12.02 5.99
N PRO A 174 -12.19 12.32 6.47
CA PRO A 174 -12.42 13.44 7.39
C PRO A 174 -11.73 13.27 8.75
N LYS A 175 -11.25 12.07 9.05
CA LYS A 175 -10.47 11.77 10.27
C LYS A 175 -9.00 12.10 10.13
N SER A 176 -8.49 12.21 8.91
CA SER A 176 -7.09 12.54 8.65
C SER A 176 -6.71 13.93 9.16
N ARG A 177 -5.50 14.05 9.68
CA ARG A 177 -4.92 15.30 10.19
C ARG A 177 -3.67 15.72 9.43
N SER A 178 -3.21 14.91 8.48
CA SER A 178 -2.06 15.16 7.62
C SER A 178 -2.46 14.93 6.16
N HIS A 179 -1.82 15.66 5.23
CA HIS A 179 -2.02 15.52 3.78
C HIS A 179 -3.49 15.61 3.31
N ASN A 180 -4.40 16.15 4.15
CA ASN A 180 -5.84 16.15 3.88
C ASN A 180 -6.22 17.11 2.75
N ASN A 181 -6.19 16.61 1.53
CA ASN A 181 -6.64 17.30 0.33
C ASN A 181 -7.29 16.29 -0.65
N PRO A 182 -8.63 16.19 -0.65
CA PRO A 182 -9.35 15.25 -1.52
C PRO A 182 -9.14 15.48 -3.04
N ASP A 183 -8.59 16.63 -3.45
CA ASP A 183 -8.29 16.88 -4.85
C ASP A 183 -7.12 16.04 -5.37
N PHE A 184 -6.26 15.55 -4.47
CA PHE A 184 -5.19 14.61 -4.84
C PHE A 184 -5.79 13.29 -5.36
N ASP A 185 -6.77 12.73 -4.66
CA ASP A 185 -7.46 11.51 -5.09
C ASP A 185 -8.24 11.74 -6.41
N LYS A 186 -8.90 12.89 -6.57
CA LYS A 186 -9.60 13.22 -7.84
C LYS A 186 -8.63 13.26 -9.02
N LYS A 187 -7.45 13.85 -8.84
CA LYS A 187 -6.39 13.87 -9.86
C LYS A 187 -5.85 12.48 -10.14
N ALA A 188 -5.65 11.64 -9.11
CA ALA A 188 -5.19 10.27 -9.22
C ALA A 188 -6.19 9.38 -9.99
N ILE A 189 -7.49 9.48 -9.68
CA ILE A 189 -8.56 8.80 -10.41
C ILE A 189 -8.58 9.24 -11.89
N ALA A 190 -8.47 10.54 -12.16
CA ALA A 190 -8.44 11.04 -13.54
C ALA A 190 -7.21 10.54 -14.31
N TYR A 191 -6.06 10.47 -13.66
CA TYR A 191 -4.83 9.92 -14.21
C TYR A 191 -4.97 8.44 -14.54
N ALA A 192 -5.42 7.63 -13.59
CA ALA A 192 -5.64 6.21 -13.80
C ALA A 192 -6.65 5.94 -14.93
N THR A 193 -7.77 6.70 -14.95
CA THR A 193 -8.78 6.61 -16.01
C THR A 193 -8.19 6.94 -17.39
N LYS A 194 -7.38 8.00 -17.49
CA LYS A 194 -6.77 8.46 -18.75
C LYS A 194 -5.86 7.39 -19.36
N TYR A 195 -5.12 6.67 -18.52
CA TYR A 195 -4.13 5.66 -18.97
C TYR A 195 -4.64 4.22 -18.86
N HIS A 196 -5.92 4.03 -18.50
CA HIS A 196 -6.56 2.72 -18.33
C HIS A 196 -5.85 1.83 -17.31
N LEU A 197 -5.30 2.43 -16.24
CA LEU A 197 -4.62 1.75 -15.18
C LEU A 197 -5.62 1.28 -14.09
N PRO A 198 -5.49 0.07 -13.56
CA PRO A 198 -6.21 -0.37 -12.37
C PRO A 198 -6.01 0.59 -11.21
N MET A 199 -7.03 0.73 -10.35
CA MET A 199 -6.91 1.55 -9.15
C MET A 199 -6.93 0.70 -7.90
N THR A 200 -6.11 1.10 -6.92
CA THR A 200 -6.12 0.59 -5.56
C THR A 200 -6.49 1.69 -4.58
N ALA A 201 -6.64 1.34 -3.32
CA ALA A 201 -6.85 2.27 -2.22
C ALA A 201 -6.11 1.79 -0.98
N GLY A 202 -5.49 2.71 -0.24
CA GLY A 202 -4.83 2.47 1.03
C GLY A 202 -5.01 3.64 1.99
N SER A 203 -4.50 3.52 3.21
CA SER A 203 -4.56 4.61 4.18
C SER A 203 -3.28 5.44 4.24
N ASP A 204 -2.13 4.86 3.90
CA ASP A 204 -0.81 5.43 4.20
C ASP A 204 -0.69 5.71 5.71
N ILE A 205 -1.06 4.69 6.48
CA ILE A 205 -1.24 4.81 7.93
C ILE A 205 0.07 4.53 8.66
N HIS A 206 0.39 5.38 9.63
CA HIS A 206 1.65 5.37 10.38
C HIS A 206 1.48 5.07 11.88
N ASN A 207 0.25 4.89 12.34
CA ASN A 207 -0.06 4.58 13.73
C ASN A 207 -1.46 3.97 13.86
N THR A 208 -1.83 3.56 15.07
CA THR A 208 -3.09 2.88 15.35
C THR A 208 -4.35 3.76 15.26
N ALA A 209 -4.24 5.05 14.93
CA ALA A 209 -5.38 5.93 14.63
C ALA A 209 -5.87 5.70 13.18
N LEU A 210 -6.45 4.54 12.93
CA LEU A 210 -6.81 4.07 11.59
C LEU A 210 -7.91 4.90 10.93
N PHE A 211 -7.78 5.11 9.62
CA PHE A 211 -8.77 5.81 8.78
C PHE A 211 -9.74 4.86 8.09
N GLY A 212 -9.38 3.58 7.93
CA GLY A 212 -10.23 2.57 7.32
C GLY A 212 -10.13 2.51 5.79
N GLY A 213 -9.06 3.04 5.19
CA GLY A 213 -8.79 2.91 3.75
C GLY A 213 -8.47 1.48 3.34
N GLY A 214 -8.61 1.17 2.05
CA GLY A 214 -8.21 -0.13 1.52
C GLY A 214 -9.05 -0.64 0.36
N VAL A 215 -8.80 -1.89 -0.01
CA VAL A 215 -9.47 -2.62 -1.08
C VAL A 215 -10.31 -3.75 -0.48
N ALA A 216 -11.58 -3.85 -0.87
CA ALA A 216 -12.48 -4.89 -0.39
C ALA A 216 -12.89 -5.84 -1.51
N PHE A 217 -12.82 -7.15 -1.24
CA PHE A 217 -13.08 -8.23 -2.19
C PHE A 217 -14.30 -9.06 -1.80
N ARG A 218 -14.89 -9.76 -2.76
CA ARG A 218 -15.96 -10.73 -2.56
C ARG A 218 -15.47 -12.04 -1.94
N ARG A 219 -14.17 -12.33 -2.07
CA ARG A 219 -13.50 -13.54 -1.57
C ARG A 219 -12.28 -13.19 -0.73
N LYS A 220 -11.90 -14.10 0.13
CA LYS A 220 -10.65 -14.01 0.87
C LYS A 220 -9.47 -14.21 -0.08
N LEU A 221 -8.43 -13.40 0.03
CA LEU A 221 -7.16 -13.58 -0.67
C LEU A 221 -6.34 -14.69 -0.03
N LYS A 222 -5.55 -15.39 -0.82
CA LYS A 222 -4.69 -16.49 -0.36
C LYS A 222 -3.33 -15.98 0.12
N ASP A 223 -2.73 -15.09 -0.67
CA ASP A 223 -1.40 -14.53 -0.47
C ASP A 223 -1.26 -13.22 -1.25
N ILE A 224 -0.06 -12.65 -1.26
CA ILE A 224 0.23 -11.39 -1.97
C ILE A 224 0.15 -11.53 -3.49
N HIS A 225 0.48 -12.68 -4.06
CA HIS A 225 0.37 -12.89 -5.50
C HIS A 225 -1.10 -12.96 -5.94
N ASP A 226 -1.97 -13.58 -5.11
CA ASP A 226 -3.41 -13.59 -5.35
C ASP A 226 -4.01 -12.16 -5.30
N TYR A 227 -3.45 -11.24 -4.48
CA TYR A 227 -3.78 -9.82 -4.53
C TYR A 227 -3.35 -9.19 -5.86
N CYS A 228 -2.09 -9.40 -6.28
CA CYS A 228 -1.59 -8.88 -7.55
C CYS A 228 -2.44 -9.38 -8.74
N ASP A 229 -2.74 -10.67 -8.78
CA ASP A 229 -3.57 -11.28 -9.81
C ASP A 229 -4.99 -10.71 -9.84
N ALA A 230 -5.59 -10.47 -8.67
CA ALA A 230 -6.93 -9.90 -8.57
C ALA A 230 -7.00 -8.46 -9.11
N ILE A 231 -5.97 -7.64 -8.82
CA ILE A 231 -5.86 -6.27 -9.35
C ILE A 231 -5.60 -6.27 -10.87
N HIS A 232 -4.57 -6.99 -11.33
CA HIS A 232 -4.23 -7.11 -12.76
C HIS A 232 -5.36 -7.72 -13.59
N GLY A 233 -5.98 -8.78 -13.09
CA GLY A 233 -7.08 -9.47 -13.75
C GLY A 233 -8.39 -8.68 -13.77
N GLY A 234 -8.44 -7.53 -13.10
CA GLY A 234 -9.62 -6.69 -12.98
C GLY A 234 -10.78 -7.40 -12.29
N GLU A 235 -10.48 -8.23 -11.26
CA GLU A 235 -11.49 -8.90 -10.44
C GLU A 235 -12.52 -7.88 -9.89
N ASP A 236 -13.65 -8.35 -9.46
CA ASP A 236 -14.69 -7.50 -8.87
C ASP A 236 -14.32 -7.15 -7.43
N TYR A 237 -13.80 -5.94 -7.23
CA TYR A 237 -13.45 -5.34 -5.94
C TYR A 237 -13.93 -3.89 -5.87
N ILE A 238 -13.96 -3.35 -4.67
CA ILE A 238 -14.31 -1.94 -4.39
C ILE A 238 -13.25 -1.29 -3.51
N LEU A 239 -13.20 0.05 -3.58
CA LEU A 239 -12.22 0.89 -2.89
C LEU A 239 -12.90 1.65 -1.77
N THR A 240 -12.13 2.01 -0.71
CA THR A 240 -12.64 2.85 0.36
C THR A 240 -11.55 3.74 0.96
N ASN A 241 -11.94 4.94 1.44
CA ASN A 241 -11.15 5.78 2.31
C ASN A 241 -11.57 5.70 3.80
N GLY A 242 -12.38 4.69 4.13
CA GLY A 242 -12.96 4.48 5.47
C GLY A 242 -14.32 5.11 5.69
N GLU A 243 -14.68 6.16 4.98
CA GLU A 243 -15.98 6.83 5.04
C GLU A 243 -16.80 6.60 3.75
N ASN A 244 -16.16 6.82 2.61
CA ASN A 244 -16.77 6.65 1.30
C ASN A 244 -16.30 5.36 0.64
N TRP A 245 -17.15 4.82 -0.23
CA TRP A 245 -16.89 3.61 -0.99
C TRP A 245 -16.99 3.91 -2.49
N TYR A 246 -16.14 3.30 -3.28
CA TYR A 246 -16.00 3.57 -4.70
C TYR A 246 -15.90 2.26 -5.48
N THR A 247 -16.34 2.27 -6.73
CA THR A 247 -16.03 1.18 -7.66
C THR A 247 -14.52 1.15 -7.93
N LYS A 248 -14.01 0.06 -8.48
CA LYS A 248 -12.62 -0.05 -8.92
C LYS A 248 -12.21 0.97 -10.01
N GLU A 249 -13.18 1.62 -10.65
CA GLU A 249 -12.99 2.74 -11.58
C GLU A 249 -13.06 4.12 -10.89
N GLY A 250 -13.10 4.17 -9.56
CA GLY A 250 -13.11 5.40 -8.78
C GLY A 250 -14.46 6.13 -8.74
N LYS A 251 -15.57 5.50 -9.15
CA LYS A 251 -16.90 6.09 -9.03
C LYS A 251 -17.45 5.86 -7.63
N GLN A 252 -17.86 6.93 -6.94
CA GLN A 252 -18.44 6.84 -5.60
C GLN A 252 -19.76 6.04 -5.60
N LEU A 253 -19.86 5.09 -4.67
CA LEU A 253 -21.02 4.23 -4.41
C LEU A 253 -21.79 4.66 -3.16
N TYR A 254 -21.07 5.24 -2.19
CA TYR A 254 -21.61 5.68 -0.90
C TYR A 254 -20.74 6.82 -0.36
#